data_f739afe4d9c77cdf8a1f25ee91b760ac
#
_entry.id   f739afe4d9c77cdf8a1f25ee91b760ac
#
_cell.length_a   1.000
_cell.length_b   1.000
_cell.length_c   1.000
_cell.angle_alpha   90.00
_cell.angle_beta   90.00
_cell.angle_gamma   90.00
#
_symmetry.space_group_name_H-M   'P 1'
#
loop_
_entity.id
_entity.type
_entity.pdbx_description
1 polymer ?
#
loop_
_entity_poly.entity_id
_entity_poly.type
_entity_poly.pdbx_seq_one_letter_code
_entity_poly.pdbx_strand_id
1 'polypeptide(L)'
;GFPSKISDQKFNLYIKEVAEISGLKEPTKGSKVNKETNRKEKGTYPKHELITSHICRRSFASNLYGKIENLAIMGITGHKTETQFLKYIKITPKENANKLKEYWAKQKEENSYEQLKMKVVK
;
A
#
# COMPACT_ATOMS: atom_id res chain seq x y z
N GLY A 1 7.91 -27.05 9.61
CA GLY A 1 8.56 -26.66 8.36
C GLY A 1 7.83 -25.55 7.61
N PHE A 2 8.53 -24.96 6.69
CA PHE A 2 7.91 -23.94 5.82
C PHE A 2 6.87 -24.58 4.89
N PRO A 3 5.75 -23.89 4.60
CA PRO A 3 4.78 -24.41 3.66
C PRO A 3 5.41 -24.58 2.27
N SER A 4 4.90 -25.54 1.51
CA SER A 4 5.37 -25.78 0.14
C SER A 4 5.11 -24.55 -0.74
N LYS A 5 6.07 -24.26 -1.64
CA LYS A 5 5.92 -23.15 -2.57
C LYS A 5 4.75 -23.37 -3.53
N ILE A 6 3.84 -22.40 -3.61
CA ILE A 6 2.76 -22.40 -4.57
C ILE A 6 3.10 -21.53 -5.78
N SER A 7 2.50 -21.83 -6.94
CA SER A 7 2.68 -21.01 -8.14
C SER A 7 2.00 -19.66 -8.00
N ASP A 8 2.49 -18.65 -8.71
CA ASP A 8 1.90 -17.30 -8.72
C ASP A 8 0.44 -17.32 -9.18
N GLN A 9 0.09 -18.18 -10.12
CA GLN A 9 -1.28 -18.36 -10.58
C GLN A 9 -2.20 -18.87 -9.48
N LYS A 10 -1.78 -19.90 -8.73
CA LYS A 10 -2.54 -20.41 -7.58
C LYS A 10 -2.65 -19.39 -6.47
N PHE A 11 -1.59 -18.67 -6.18
CA PHE A 11 -1.59 -17.60 -5.19
C PHE A 11 -2.62 -16.51 -5.53
N ASN A 12 -2.64 -16.06 -6.79
CA ASN A 12 -3.61 -15.06 -7.24
C ASN A 12 -5.05 -15.56 -7.17
N LEU A 13 -5.28 -16.84 -7.47
CA LEU A 13 -6.60 -17.47 -7.32
C LEU A 13 -7.06 -17.47 -5.84
N TYR A 14 -6.21 -17.93 -4.96
CA TYR A 14 -6.54 -18.02 -3.52
C TYR A 14 -6.77 -16.65 -2.90
N ILE A 15 -5.98 -15.65 -3.29
CA ILE A 15 -6.15 -14.30 -2.75
C ILE A 15 -7.48 -13.66 -3.17
N LYS A 16 -7.96 -13.97 -4.36
CA LYS A 16 -9.29 -13.56 -4.84
C LYS A 16 -10.40 -14.23 -4.05
N GLU A 17 -10.28 -15.52 -3.77
CA GLU A 17 -11.23 -16.26 -2.95
C GLU A 17 -11.29 -15.72 -1.52
N VAL A 18 -10.13 -15.45 -0.90
CA VAL A 18 -10.04 -14.83 0.43
C VAL A 18 -10.70 -13.45 0.44
N ALA A 19 -10.47 -12.64 -0.58
CA ALA A 19 -11.09 -11.33 -0.72
C ALA A 19 -12.60 -11.41 -0.88
N GLU A 20 -13.11 -12.39 -1.62
CA GLU A 20 -14.54 -12.64 -1.77
C GLU A 20 -15.18 -13.04 -0.44
N ILE A 21 -14.57 -13.98 0.28
CA ILE A 21 -15.03 -14.43 1.62
C ILE A 21 -15.03 -13.29 2.62
N SER A 22 -14.03 -12.39 2.55
CA SER A 22 -13.94 -11.23 3.44
C SER A 22 -14.93 -10.10 3.11
N GLY A 23 -15.68 -10.21 2.01
CA GLY A 23 -16.74 -9.28 1.64
C GLY A 23 -16.33 -8.14 0.71
N LEU A 24 -15.19 -8.21 0.04
CA LEU A 24 -14.74 -7.21 -0.92
C LEU A 24 -15.47 -7.37 -2.27
N LYS A 25 -16.77 -7.10 -2.27
CA LYS A 25 -17.65 -7.24 -3.44
C LYS A 25 -18.03 -5.91 -4.09
N GLU A 26 -17.44 -4.81 -3.66
CA GLU A 26 -17.74 -3.47 -4.17
C GLU A 26 -17.46 -3.37 -5.67
N PRO A 27 -18.38 -2.75 -6.47
CA PRO A 27 -18.10 -2.50 -7.88
C PRO A 27 -16.94 -1.50 -8.01
N THR A 28 -15.88 -1.91 -8.68
CA THR A 28 -14.66 -1.12 -8.83
C THR A 28 -14.27 -1.06 -10.30
N LYS A 29 -13.89 0.12 -10.75
CA LYS A 29 -13.37 0.31 -12.11
C LYS A 29 -11.99 -0.33 -12.24
N GLY A 30 -11.83 -1.16 -13.24
CA GLY A 30 -10.57 -1.84 -13.50
C GLY A 30 -10.58 -2.51 -14.86
N SER A 31 -9.57 -3.33 -15.10
CA SER A 31 -9.47 -4.11 -16.34
C SER A 31 -9.21 -5.58 -16.03
N LYS A 32 -9.90 -6.45 -16.72
CA LYS A 32 -9.70 -7.90 -16.70
C LYS A 32 -9.31 -8.40 -18.07
N VAL A 33 -8.54 -9.48 -18.09
CA VAL A 33 -8.22 -10.17 -19.34
C VAL A 33 -9.39 -11.08 -19.71
N ASN A 34 -9.98 -10.84 -20.88
CA ASN A 34 -10.97 -11.75 -21.44
C ASN A 34 -10.25 -13.03 -21.92
N LYS A 35 -10.66 -14.18 -21.39
CA LYS A 35 -10.04 -15.47 -21.72
C LYS A 35 -10.24 -15.90 -23.18
N GLU A 36 -11.31 -15.41 -23.81
CA GLU A 36 -11.62 -15.75 -25.22
C GLU A 36 -10.78 -14.94 -26.20
N THR A 37 -10.60 -13.64 -25.93
CA THR A 37 -9.89 -12.73 -26.84
C THR A 37 -8.45 -12.44 -26.43
N ASN A 38 -8.03 -12.86 -25.22
CA ASN A 38 -6.74 -12.55 -24.59
C ASN A 38 -6.44 -11.04 -24.50
N ARG A 39 -7.45 -10.21 -24.55
CA ARG A 39 -7.32 -8.74 -24.45
C ARG A 39 -7.82 -8.24 -23.10
N LYS A 40 -7.20 -7.15 -22.63
CA LYS A 40 -7.67 -6.45 -21.45
C LYS A 40 -8.90 -5.63 -21.78
N GLU A 41 -9.99 -5.90 -21.09
CA GLU A 41 -11.24 -5.14 -21.19
C GLU A 41 -11.42 -4.27 -19.93
N LYS A 42 -11.65 -2.98 -20.16
CA LYS A 42 -11.96 -2.04 -19.09
C LYS A 42 -13.45 -2.13 -18.75
N GLY A 43 -13.77 -2.11 -17.47
CA GLY A 43 -15.15 -2.16 -17.01
C GLY A 43 -15.26 -2.03 -15.50
N THR A 44 -16.45 -2.28 -15.00
CA THR A 44 -16.72 -2.33 -13.56
C THR A 44 -16.87 -3.78 -13.15
N TYR A 45 -16.02 -4.21 -12.21
CA TYR A 45 -15.96 -5.58 -11.71
C TYR A 45 -16.05 -5.60 -10.19
N PRO A 46 -16.47 -6.71 -9.57
CA PRO A 46 -16.35 -6.88 -8.14
C PRO A 46 -14.89 -6.72 -7.70
N LYS A 47 -14.64 -6.01 -6.62
CA LYS A 47 -13.27 -5.68 -6.16
C LYS A 47 -12.39 -6.91 -5.97
N HIS A 48 -12.94 -8.01 -5.46
CA HIS A 48 -12.19 -9.26 -5.24
C HIS A 48 -11.62 -9.86 -6.54
N GLU A 49 -12.28 -9.65 -7.68
CA GLU A 49 -11.79 -10.15 -8.97
C GLU A 49 -10.58 -9.37 -9.50
N LEU A 50 -10.37 -8.15 -9.03
CA LEU A 50 -9.27 -7.27 -9.43
C LEU A 50 -8.02 -7.41 -8.56
N ILE A 51 -8.10 -8.12 -7.44
CA ILE A 51 -6.98 -8.29 -6.51
C ILE A 51 -5.96 -9.27 -7.07
N THR A 52 -4.69 -8.86 -7.04
CA THR A 52 -3.53 -9.65 -7.46
C THR A 52 -2.40 -9.49 -6.46
N SER A 53 -1.36 -10.33 -6.58
CA SER A 53 -0.15 -10.21 -5.76
C SER A 53 0.52 -8.83 -5.89
N HIS A 54 0.48 -8.20 -7.05
CA HIS A 54 1.01 -6.86 -7.26
C HIS A 54 0.26 -5.80 -6.47
N ILE A 55 -1.06 -5.92 -6.35
CA ILE A 55 -1.88 -5.00 -5.55
C ILE A 55 -1.56 -5.15 -4.07
N CYS A 56 -1.38 -6.37 -3.60
CA CYS A 56 -0.99 -6.64 -2.21
C CYS A 56 0.39 -6.05 -1.88
N ARG A 57 1.36 -6.22 -2.77
CA ARG A 57 2.69 -5.63 -2.62
C ARG A 57 2.64 -4.10 -2.61
N ARG A 58 1.85 -3.51 -3.50
CA ARG A 58 1.66 -2.06 -3.55
C ARG A 58 0.98 -1.53 -2.29
N SER A 59 -0.05 -2.20 -1.80
CA SER A 59 -0.74 -1.84 -0.56
C SER A 59 0.20 -1.90 0.64
N PHE A 60 1.01 -2.94 0.73
CA PHE A 60 2.05 -3.08 1.75
C PHE A 60 2.99 -1.87 1.74
N ALA A 61 3.56 -1.54 0.59
CA ALA A 61 4.48 -0.41 0.44
C ALA A 61 3.80 0.93 0.76
N SER A 62 2.58 1.14 0.28
CA SER A 62 1.82 2.38 0.50
C SER A 62 1.43 2.58 1.96
N ASN A 63 1.05 1.51 2.65
CA ASN A 63 0.66 1.56 4.06
C ASN A 63 1.84 1.83 4.99
N LEU A 64 3.03 1.39 4.62
CA LEU A 64 4.25 1.61 5.40
C LEU A 64 4.99 2.91 5.03
N TYR A 65 4.68 3.48 3.87
CA TYR A 65 5.31 4.73 3.44
C TYR A 65 5.08 5.85 4.46
N GLY A 66 6.18 6.47 4.89
CA GLY A 66 6.16 7.50 5.91
C GLY A 66 6.15 7.00 7.36
N LYS A 67 5.98 5.69 7.58
CA LYS A 67 6.07 5.05 8.92
C LYS A 67 7.43 4.39 9.13
N ILE A 68 8.00 3.87 8.07
CA ILE A 68 9.31 3.21 8.03
C ILE A 68 10.15 3.87 6.93
N GLU A 69 11.46 3.80 7.03
CA GLU A 69 12.36 4.33 6.02
C GLU A 69 12.11 3.68 4.65
N ASN A 70 12.15 4.48 3.61
CA ASN A 70 11.93 4.02 2.24
C ASN A 70 12.89 2.89 1.84
N LEU A 71 14.15 2.98 2.25
CA LEU A 71 15.15 1.94 1.96
C LEU A 71 14.77 0.57 2.52
N ALA A 72 14.19 0.53 3.72
CA ALA A 72 13.72 -0.72 4.32
C ALA A 72 12.55 -1.32 3.53
N ILE A 73 11.58 -0.50 3.10
CA ILE A 73 10.46 -0.94 2.28
C ILE A 73 10.96 -1.42 0.91
N MET A 74 11.88 -0.69 0.28
CA MET A 74 12.48 -1.04 -1.01
C MET A 74 13.25 -2.37 -0.96
N GLY A 75 13.89 -2.66 0.16
CA GLY A 75 14.56 -3.95 0.39
C GLY A 75 13.59 -5.14 0.34
N ILE A 76 12.36 -4.95 0.81
CA ILE A 76 11.33 -5.99 0.78
C ILE A 76 10.66 -6.07 -0.60
N THR A 77 10.34 -4.92 -1.21
CA THR A 77 9.66 -4.89 -2.51
C THR A 77 10.59 -5.15 -3.70
N GLY A 78 11.89 -5.04 -3.50
CA GLY A 78 12.89 -5.30 -4.54
C GLY A 78 13.18 -4.12 -5.49
N HIS A 79 12.76 -2.91 -5.15
CA HIS A 79 13.06 -1.72 -5.94
C HIS A 79 14.52 -1.29 -5.76
N LYS A 80 15.20 -0.98 -6.86
CA LYS A 80 16.61 -0.57 -6.84
C LYS A 80 16.79 0.93 -6.66
N THR A 81 15.84 1.73 -7.11
CA THR A 81 15.90 3.19 -7.02
C THR A 81 14.68 3.75 -6.33
N GLU A 82 14.87 4.83 -5.58
CA GLU A 82 13.77 5.54 -4.91
C GLU A 82 12.76 6.13 -5.90
N THR A 83 13.23 6.59 -7.05
CA THR A 83 12.35 7.10 -8.12
C THR A 83 11.37 6.03 -8.62
N GLN A 84 11.83 4.82 -8.85
CA GLN A 84 10.98 3.69 -9.23
C GLN A 84 9.99 3.33 -8.13
N PHE A 85 10.44 3.33 -6.89
CA PHE A 85 9.61 3.07 -5.73
C PHE A 85 8.48 4.08 -5.59
N LEU A 86 8.77 5.38 -5.69
CA LEU A 86 7.78 6.45 -5.59
C LEU A 86 6.73 6.39 -6.71
N LYS A 87 7.15 6.06 -7.93
CA LYS A 87 6.21 5.80 -9.04
C LYS A 87 5.31 4.59 -8.76
N TYR A 88 5.87 3.56 -8.16
CA TYR A 88 5.15 2.34 -7.83
C TYR A 88 4.02 2.56 -6.81
N ILE A 89 4.26 3.32 -5.77
CA ILE A 89 3.27 3.64 -4.74
C ILE A 89 2.27 4.72 -5.16
N LYS A 90 2.52 5.44 -6.24
CA LYS A 90 1.63 6.49 -6.81
C LYS A 90 1.16 7.52 -5.80
N ILE A 91 2.08 8.03 -5.01
CA ILE A 91 1.76 9.09 -4.03
C ILE A 91 1.51 10.41 -4.74
N THR A 92 0.41 11.05 -4.38
CA THR A 92 0.07 12.37 -4.89
C THR A 92 0.77 13.49 -4.12
N PRO A 93 1.00 14.67 -4.73
CA PRO A 93 1.52 15.84 -4.01
C PRO A 93 0.68 16.23 -2.78
N LYS A 94 -0.62 16.03 -2.84
CA LYS A 94 -1.54 16.29 -1.73
C LYS A 94 -1.26 15.38 -0.52
N GLU A 95 -1.01 14.10 -0.76
CA GLU A 95 -0.65 13.15 0.29
C GLU A 95 0.70 13.51 0.94
N ASN A 96 1.67 13.93 0.14
CA ASN A 96 2.94 14.44 0.66
C ASN A 96 2.77 15.69 1.52
N ALA A 97 1.93 16.62 1.09
CA ALA A 97 1.61 17.82 1.87
C ALA A 97 0.92 17.49 3.20
N ASN A 98 0.02 16.51 3.21
CA ASN A 98 -0.64 16.06 4.43
C ASN A 98 0.36 15.43 5.40
N LYS A 99 1.30 14.63 4.93
CA LYS A 99 2.37 14.05 5.77
C LYS A 99 3.24 15.12 6.40
N LEU A 100 3.56 16.16 5.66
CA LEU A 100 4.32 17.30 6.18
C LEU A 100 3.54 18.04 7.28
N LYS A 101 2.24 18.25 7.09
CA LYS A 101 1.36 18.84 8.13
C LYS A 101 1.33 17.99 9.41
N GLU A 102 1.17 16.68 9.28
CA GLU A 102 1.19 15.76 10.41
C GLU A 102 2.53 15.80 11.17
N TYR A 103 3.62 15.84 10.44
CA TYR A 103 4.96 15.96 11.02
C TYR A 103 5.10 17.25 11.83
N TRP A 104 4.70 18.39 11.28
CA TRP A 104 4.74 19.67 11.98
C TRP A 104 3.81 19.73 13.18
N ALA A 105 2.65 19.10 13.11
CA ALA A 105 1.72 19.00 14.24
C ALA A 105 2.35 18.23 15.41
N LYS A 106 3.00 17.10 15.13
CA LYS A 106 3.74 16.32 16.13
C LYS A 106 4.89 17.11 16.74
N GLN A 107 5.66 17.84 15.94
CA GLN A 107 6.74 18.69 16.42
C GLN A 107 6.25 19.78 17.37
N LYS A 108 5.10 20.38 17.09
CA LYS A 108 4.49 21.38 17.97
C LYS A 108 4.06 20.77 19.31
N GLU A 109 3.48 19.59 19.31
CA GLU A 109 3.10 18.88 20.53
C GLU A 109 4.32 18.53 21.37
N GLU A 110 5.37 17.97 20.78
CA GLU A 110 6.62 17.64 21.48
C GLU A 110 7.26 18.88 22.10
N ASN A 111 7.36 19.97 21.35
CA ASN A 111 7.90 21.24 21.86
C ASN A 111 7.05 21.81 23.00
N SER A 112 5.73 21.68 22.95
CA SER A 112 4.84 22.09 24.04
C SER A 112 5.10 21.28 25.31
N TYR A 113 5.28 19.97 25.19
CA TYR A 113 5.60 19.10 26.32
C TYR A 113 6.95 19.43 26.94
N GLU A 114 7.96 19.71 26.14
CA GLU A 114 9.29 20.12 26.66
C GLU A 114 9.23 21.46 27.37
N GLN A 115 8.51 22.44 26.85
CA GLN A 115 8.32 23.73 27.51
C GLN A 115 7.57 23.60 28.83
N LEU A 116 6.55 22.74 28.88
CA LEU A 116 5.83 22.44 30.12
C LEU A 116 6.73 21.77 31.16
N LYS A 117 7.57 20.81 30.75
CA LYS A 117 8.56 20.18 31.63
C LYS A 117 9.56 21.20 32.20
N MET A 118 10.04 22.13 31.38
CA MET A 118 10.95 23.20 31.85
C MET A 118 10.28 24.12 32.86
N LYS A 119 8.99 24.43 32.72
CA LYS A 119 8.23 25.23 33.67
C LYS A 119 7.99 24.52 35.00
N VAL A 120 7.83 23.21 34.99
CA VAL A 120 7.58 22.40 36.18
C VAL A 120 8.87 22.17 37.02
N VAL A 121 10.03 22.14 36.36
CA VAL A 121 11.34 21.92 37.03
C VAL A 121 11.90 23.19 37.68
N LYS A 122 11.39 24.34 37.33
CA LYS A 122 11.68 25.59 38.02
C LYS A 122 10.78 25.78 39.24
#